data_518d800e88b2c5bc3171ea7164ec0198
#
_entry.id   518d800e88b2c5bc3171ea7164ec0198
#
_cell.length_a   1.000
_cell.length_b   1.000
_cell.length_c   1.000
_cell.angle_alpha   90.00
_cell.angle_beta   90.00
_cell.angle_gamma   90.00
#
_symmetry.space_group_name_H-M   'P 1'
#
loop_
_entity.id
_entity.type
_entity.pdbx_description
1 polymer ?
#
loop_
_entity_poly.entity_id
_entity_poly.type
_entity_poly.pdbx_seq_one_letter_code
_entity_poly.pdbx_strand_id
1 'polypeptide(L)'
;MVDRNGIPLAVRLSAANAHDSTQLLALIDAIPSIIGPRGRPGRPRKRPAKLHADKAYDYPHLRRALRARGIAPRIARRGIDSSGKLGRHRWVVARTLAWLLGFRRLGVRYERRADLLQGLLHLGCALICLRFLAPVDA
;
A
#
# COMPACT_ATOMS: atom_id res chain seq x y z
N MET A 1 0.82 -1.46 0.32
CA MET A 1 -0.17 -0.35 0.26
C MET A 1 0.57 0.98 0.41
N VAL A 2 0.23 1.99 -0.35
CA VAL A 2 0.89 3.31 -0.34
C VAL A 2 -0.15 4.42 -0.25
N ASP A 3 0.27 5.60 0.19
CA ASP A 3 -0.56 6.81 0.13
C ASP A 3 -0.56 7.41 -1.29
N ARG A 4 -1.22 8.56 -1.48
CA ARG A 4 -1.29 9.25 -2.79
C ARG A 4 0.08 9.76 -3.29
N ASN A 5 1.06 9.92 -2.42
CA ASN A 5 2.41 10.38 -2.74
C ASN A 5 3.39 9.21 -2.96
N GLY A 6 2.95 7.97 -2.73
CA GLY A 6 3.78 6.78 -2.84
C GLY A 6 4.50 6.41 -1.55
N ILE A 7 4.14 7.03 -0.42
CA ILE A 7 4.71 6.68 0.89
C ILE A 7 4.13 5.34 1.33
N PRO A 8 4.97 4.34 1.65
CA PRO A 8 4.50 3.04 2.13
C PRO A 8 3.76 3.17 3.46
N LEU A 9 2.53 2.66 3.53
CA LEU A 9 1.70 2.64 4.73
C LEU A 9 1.70 1.27 5.42
N ALA A 10 1.63 0.22 4.63
CA ALA A 10 1.69 -1.16 5.09
C ALA A 10 2.21 -2.07 3.98
N VAL A 11 2.95 -3.10 4.37
CA VAL A 11 3.51 -4.10 3.45
C VAL A 11 3.46 -5.47 4.10
N ARG A 12 3.16 -6.49 3.30
CA ARG A 12 3.17 -7.90 3.71
C ARG A 12 3.67 -8.77 2.57
N LEU A 13 4.35 -9.84 2.93
CA LEU A 13 4.65 -10.93 2.03
C LEU A 13 3.50 -11.95 2.06
N SER A 14 3.19 -12.51 0.92
CA SER A 14 2.29 -13.64 0.76
C SER A 14 2.97 -14.74 -0.04
N ALA A 15 2.48 -15.96 0.06
CA ALA A 15 2.93 -17.04 -0.81
C ALA A 15 2.58 -16.70 -2.27
N ALA A 16 3.43 -17.11 -3.22
CA ALA A 16 3.25 -16.80 -4.64
C ALA A 16 1.93 -17.31 -5.24
N ASN A 17 1.35 -18.36 -4.65
CA ASN A 17 0.07 -18.94 -5.02
C ASN A 17 -1.13 -18.28 -4.33
N ALA A 18 -0.90 -17.37 -3.37
CA ALA A 18 -1.97 -16.66 -2.69
C ALA A 18 -2.43 -15.47 -3.53
N HIS A 19 -3.74 -15.37 -3.78
CA HIS A 19 -4.29 -14.24 -4.53
C HIS A 19 -4.19 -12.95 -3.68
N ASP A 20 -3.67 -11.87 -4.25
CA ASP A 20 -3.42 -10.60 -3.55
C ASP A 20 -4.66 -10.02 -2.86
N SER A 21 -5.85 -10.28 -3.41
CA SER A 21 -7.12 -9.81 -2.83
C SER A 21 -7.36 -10.35 -1.41
N THR A 22 -6.83 -11.54 -1.08
CA THR A 22 -6.96 -12.13 0.26
C THR A 22 -6.20 -11.35 1.32
N GLN A 23 -5.15 -10.63 0.94
CA GLN A 23 -4.30 -9.84 1.83
C GLN A 23 -4.80 -8.42 2.07
N LEU A 24 -5.80 -7.95 1.30
CA LEU A 24 -6.24 -6.57 1.31
C LEU A 24 -6.69 -6.08 2.69
N LEU A 25 -7.57 -6.83 3.34
CA LEU A 25 -8.12 -6.45 4.64
C LEU A 25 -7.04 -6.46 5.74
N ALA A 26 -6.17 -7.47 5.72
CA ALA A 26 -5.05 -7.57 6.65
C ALA A 26 -4.03 -6.43 6.46
N LEU A 27 -3.81 -5.97 5.21
CA LEU A 27 -2.98 -4.80 4.92
C LEU A 27 -3.59 -3.50 5.45
N ILE A 28 -4.91 -3.35 5.34
CA ILE A 28 -5.62 -2.18 5.88
C ILE A 28 -5.53 -2.15 7.40
N ASP A 29 -5.74 -3.28 8.04
CA ASP A 29 -5.69 -3.40 9.50
C ASP A 29 -4.26 -3.22 10.05
N ALA A 30 -3.24 -3.44 9.23
CA ALA A 30 -1.83 -3.21 9.55
C ALA A 30 -1.38 -1.74 9.39
N ILE A 31 -2.21 -0.83 8.89
CA ILE A 31 -1.86 0.59 8.79
C ILE A 31 -1.66 1.16 10.20
N PRO A 32 -0.49 1.77 10.50
CA PRO A 32 -0.26 2.40 11.78
C PRO A 32 -1.15 3.62 11.99
N SER A 33 -1.34 4.02 13.24
CA SER A 33 -2.02 5.28 13.56
C SER A 33 -1.20 6.46 13.10
N ILE A 34 -1.74 7.24 12.16
CA ILE A 34 -1.06 8.40 11.57
C ILE A 34 -1.58 9.66 12.23
N ILE A 35 -0.69 10.36 12.93
CA ILE A 35 -0.96 11.65 13.56
C ILE A 35 -1.00 12.73 12.46
N GLY A 36 -1.92 13.66 12.57
CA GLY A 36 -2.01 14.82 11.68
C GLY A 36 -0.80 15.76 11.81
N PRO A 37 -0.72 16.81 10.97
CA PRO A 37 0.36 17.79 11.03
C PRO A 37 0.50 18.40 12.43
N ARG A 38 1.75 18.71 12.83
CA ARG A 38 2.02 19.40 14.10
C ARG A 38 1.18 20.67 14.21
N GLY A 39 0.62 20.91 15.42
CA GLY A 39 -0.23 22.08 15.68
C GLY A 39 -1.72 21.92 15.33
N ARG A 40 -2.13 20.79 14.75
CA ARG A 40 -3.56 20.47 14.56
C ARG A 40 -3.95 19.29 15.45
N PRO A 41 -4.56 19.55 16.62
CA PRO A 41 -5.06 18.49 17.48
C PRO A 41 -6.14 17.70 16.75
N GLY A 42 -6.10 16.38 16.87
CA GLY A 42 -7.08 15.49 16.26
C GLY A 42 -6.76 14.04 16.57
N ARG A 43 -7.79 13.18 16.48
CA ARG A 43 -7.61 11.75 16.66
C ARG A 43 -6.72 11.19 15.54
N PRO A 44 -5.68 10.39 15.86
CA PRO A 44 -4.84 9.74 14.85
C PRO A 44 -5.69 8.90 13.87
N ARG A 45 -5.41 9.04 12.59
CA ARG A 45 -6.12 8.29 11.54
C ARG A 45 -5.50 6.92 11.36
N LYS A 46 -6.31 5.88 11.45
CA LYS A 46 -5.90 4.49 11.24
C LYS A 46 -6.46 3.91 9.94
N ARG A 47 -7.42 4.59 9.32
CA ARG A 47 -8.09 4.11 8.11
C ARG A 47 -8.11 5.21 7.03
N PRO A 48 -7.87 4.85 5.76
CA PRO A 48 -8.00 5.79 4.65
C PRO A 48 -9.48 6.09 4.40
N ALA A 49 -9.80 7.32 3.97
CA ALA A 49 -11.16 7.67 3.55
C ALA A 49 -11.55 6.96 2.25
N LYS A 50 -10.58 6.75 1.35
CA LYS A 50 -10.78 6.11 0.03
C LYS A 50 -9.66 5.13 -0.22
N LEU A 51 -9.99 3.99 -0.86
CA LEU A 51 -9.04 3.00 -1.31
C LEU A 51 -9.16 2.79 -2.81
N HIS A 52 -8.06 3.03 -3.53
CA HIS A 52 -7.94 2.71 -4.95
C HIS A 52 -7.25 1.35 -5.10
N ALA A 53 -7.86 0.44 -5.84
CA ALA A 53 -7.30 -0.87 -6.14
C ALA A 53 -7.67 -1.31 -7.56
N ASP A 54 -6.92 -2.28 -8.08
CA ASP A 54 -7.11 -2.85 -9.40
C ASP A 54 -8.38 -3.71 -9.47
N LYS A 55 -8.80 -4.04 -10.69
CA LYS A 55 -9.91 -4.96 -11.02
C LYS A 55 -9.75 -6.33 -10.37
N ALA A 56 -8.51 -6.76 -10.09
CA ALA A 56 -8.23 -8.01 -9.37
C ALA A 56 -8.86 -8.05 -7.97
N TYR A 57 -9.13 -6.89 -7.38
CA TYR A 57 -9.76 -6.75 -6.06
C TYR A 57 -11.29 -6.55 -6.13
N ASP A 58 -11.89 -6.64 -7.32
CA ASP A 58 -13.32 -6.43 -7.51
C ASP A 58 -14.15 -7.64 -7.06
N TYR A 59 -14.29 -7.79 -5.75
CA TYR A 59 -15.12 -8.79 -5.10
C TYR A 59 -16.19 -8.13 -4.23
N PRO A 60 -17.47 -8.58 -4.28
CA PRO A 60 -18.55 -8.00 -3.50
C PRO A 60 -18.29 -8.02 -1.98
N HIS A 61 -17.69 -9.08 -1.46
CA HIS A 61 -17.35 -9.22 -0.05
C HIS A 61 -16.29 -8.19 0.39
N LEU A 62 -15.26 -7.91 -0.46
CA LEU A 62 -14.25 -6.90 -0.17
C LEU A 62 -14.85 -5.49 -0.16
N ARG A 63 -15.70 -5.17 -1.13
CA ARG A 63 -16.40 -3.87 -1.17
C ARG A 63 -17.27 -3.67 0.07
N ARG A 64 -17.98 -4.71 0.50
CA ARG A 64 -18.79 -4.69 1.72
C ARG A 64 -17.93 -4.48 2.96
N ALA A 65 -16.84 -5.24 3.10
CA ALA A 65 -15.91 -5.13 4.22
C ALA A 65 -15.22 -3.76 4.30
N LEU A 66 -14.89 -3.13 3.15
CA LEU A 66 -14.35 -1.78 3.09
C LEU A 66 -15.37 -0.75 3.58
N ARG A 67 -16.61 -0.81 3.08
CA ARG A 67 -17.69 0.10 3.49
C ARG A 67 -18.00 -0.03 4.98
N ALA A 68 -18.02 -1.25 5.52
CA ALA A 68 -18.20 -1.51 6.96
C ALA A 68 -17.07 -0.87 7.81
N ARG A 69 -15.88 -0.67 7.23
CA ARG A 69 -14.77 0.05 7.87
C ARG A 69 -14.80 1.57 7.65
N GLY A 70 -15.83 2.09 6.99
CA GLY A 70 -15.92 3.52 6.62
C GLY A 70 -15.00 3.92 5.47
N ILE A 71 -14.52 2.96 4.66
CA ILE A 71 -13.60 3.20 3.55
C ILE A 71 -14.38 3.17 2.25
N ALA A 72 -14.31 4.25 1.45
CA ALA A 72 -14.93 4.29 0.12
C ALA A 72 -14.09 3.47 -0.90
N PRO A 73 -14.59 2.33 -1.41
CA PRO A 73 -13.87 1.52 -2.38
C PRO A 73 -13.91 2.19 -3.76
N ARG A 74 -12.75 2.52 -4.30
CA ARG A 74 -12.54 3.01 -5.67
C ARG A 74 -11.83 1.92 -6.48
N ILE A 75 -12.51 0.79 -6.63
CA ILE A 75 -12.03 -0.39 -7.36
C ILE A 75 -12.74 -0.41 -8.71
N ALA A 76 -12.01 -0.52 -9.80
CA ALA A 76 -12.62 -0.64 -11.12
C ALA A 76 -13.45 -1.93 -11.24
N ARG A 77 -14.61 -1.84 -11.88
CA ARG A 77 -15.49 -3.00 -12.08
C ARG A 77 -15.00 -3.84 -13.24
N ARG A 78 -15.04 -5.16 -13.06
CA ARG A 78 -14.77 -6.11 -14.15
C ARG A 78 -15.84 -5.98 -15.21
N GLY A 79 -15.40 -5.88 -16.47
CA GLY A 79 -16.30 -5.82 -17.64
C GLY A 79 -16.99 -4.47 -17.90
N ILE A 80 -16.89 -3.47 -17.01
CA ILE A 80 -17.58 -2.19 -17.13
C ILE A 80 -16.61 -1.02 -17.31
N ASP A 81 -15.55 -0.94 -16.50
CA ASP A 81 -14.65 0.20 -16.52
C ASP A 81 -13.44 -0.01 -17.44
N SER A 82 -13.17 1.00 -18.31
CA SER A 82 -11.96 1.03 -19.11
C SER A 82 -10.71 1.26 -18.22
N SER A 83 -9.58 0.72 -18.65
CA SER A 83 -8.30 0.83 -17.93
C SER A 83 -7.73 2.26 -17.87
N GLY A 84 -8.21 3.17 -18.71
CA GLY A 84 -7.65 4.52 -18.86
C GLY A 84 -7.73 5.42 -17.62
N LYS A 85 -8.81 5.31 -16.83
CA LYS A 85 -8.99 6.13 -15.62
C LYS A 85 -8.17 5.65 -14.41
N LEU A 86 -7.75 4.40 -14.39
CA LEU A 86 -6.93 3.82 -13.31
C LEU A 86 -5.44 4.18 -13.42
N GLY A 87 -4.97 4.53 -14.60
CA GLY A 87 -3.57 4.88 -14.86
C GLY A 87 -3.03 5.97 -13.94
N ARG A 88 -3.87 6.98 -13.62
CA ARG A 88 -3.50 8.11 -12.76
C ARG A 88 -3.07 7.72 -11.34
N HIS A 89 -3.56 6.60 -10.79
CA HIS A 89 -3.24 6.15 -9.43
C HIS A 89 -2.30 4.94 -9.42
N ARG A 90 -2.28 4.17 -10.51
CA ARG A 90 -1.48 2.96 -10.62
C ARG A 90 0.02 3.24 -10.66
N TRP A 91 0.44 4.30 -11.35
CA TRP A 91 1.84 4.67 -11.47
C TRP A 91 2.51 4.94 -10.11
N VAL A 92 1.75 5.46 -9.13
CA VAL A 92 2.26 5.73 -7.78
C VAL A 92 2.69 4.44 -7.09
N VAL A 93 1.88 3.39 -7.18
CA VAL A 93 2.19 2.05 -6.62
C VAL A 93 3.38 1.45 -7.37
N ALA A 94 3.37 1.50 -8.71
CA ALA A 94 4.44 0.98 -9.55
C ALA A 94 5.79 1.66 -9.23
N ARG A 95 5.80 2.98 -9.02
CA ARG A 95 6.98 3.74 -8.63
C ARG A 95 7.55 3.27 -7.28
N THR A 96 6.69 3.12 -6.26
CA THR A 96 7.14 2.66 -4.94
C THR A 96 7.67 1.24 -4.99
N LEU A 97 7.05 0.36 -5.77
CA LEU A 97 7.57 -1.00 -6.01
C LEU A 97 8.92 -0.95 -6.72
N ALA A 98 9.10 -0.10 -7.72
CA ALA A 98 10.38 0.07 -8.40
C ALA A 98 11.48 0.55 -7.43
N TRP A 99 11.18 1.47 -6.52
CA TRP A 99 12.13 1.88 -5.48
C TRP A 99 12.50 0.73 -4.54
N LEU A 100 11.53 -0.09 -4.13
CA LEU A 100 11.79 -1.27 -3.29
C LEU A 100 12.64 -2.30 -4.02
N LEU A 101 12.35 -2.58 -5.28
CA LEU A 101 13.12 -3.52 -6.11
C LEU A 101 14.52 -2.99 -6.45
N GLY A 102 14.76 -1.68 -6.36
CA GLY A 102 16.08 -1.07 -6.46
C GLY A 102 17.03 -1.45 -5.32
N PHE A 103 16.49 -1.88 -4.16
CA PHE A 103 17.33 -2.47 -3.12
C PHE A 103 17.72 -3.90 -3.55
N ARG A 104 19.02 -4.14 -3.72
CA ARG A 104 19.57 -5.40 -4.26
C ARG A 104 18.98 -6.65 -3.59
N ARG A 105 18.82 -6.65 -2.27
CA ARG A 105 18.28 -7.79 -1.50
C ARG A 105 16.77 -7.99 -1.63
N LEU A 106 16.05 -6.99 -2.14
CA LEU A 106 14.62 -7.09 -2.45
C LEU A 106 14.39 -7.41 -3.92
N GLY A 107 15.27 -6.92 -4.81
CA GLY A 107 15.21 -7.20 -6.25
C GLY A 107 15.60 -8.64 -6.59
N VAL A 108 16.57 -9.20 -5.87
CA VAL A 108 16.98 -10.61 -5.97
C VAL A 108 16.78 -11.26 -4.61
N ARG A 109 15.97 -12.31 -4.58
CA ARG A 109 15.68 -13.02 -3.34
C ARG A 109 16.85 -13.94 -2.95
N TYR A 110 17.59 -13.56 -1.94
CA TYR A 110 18.62 -14.40 -1.30
C TYR A 110 18.09 -15.09 -0.05
N GLU A 111 17.09 -14.52 0.59
CA GLU A 111 16.58 -14.99 1.87
C GLU A 111 15.62 -16.17 1.68
N ARG A 112 15.93 -17.30 2.34
CA ARG A 112 15.03 -18.47 2.39
C ARG A 112 13.90 -18.27 3.40
N ARG A 113 14.19 -17.61 4.51
CA ARG A 113 13.22 -17.31 5.57
C ARG A 113 12.35 -16.13 5.21
N ALA A 114 11.03 -16.30 5.30
CA ALA A 114 10.06 -15.25 4.97
C ALA A 114 10.09 -14.09 5.97
N ASP A 115 10.37 -14.35 7.25
CA ASP A 115 10.48 -13.33 8.30
C ASP A 115 11.66 -12.39 8.07
N LEU A 116 12.82 -12.91 7.64
CA LEU A 116 13.98 -12.08 7.29
C LEU A 116 13.68 -11.20 6.06
N LEU A 117 13.06 -11.77 5.03
CA LEU A 117 12.66 -11.02 3.85
C LEU A 117 11.63 -9.95 4.19
N GLN A 118 10.66 -10.26 5.08
CA GLN A 118 9.69 -9.28 5.58
C GLN A 118 10.39 -8.14 6.35
N GLY A 119 11.39 -8.45 7.16
CA GLY A 119 12.21 -7.46 7.88
C GLY A 119 12.95 -6.52 6.92
N LEU A 120 13.60 -7.07 5.88
CA LEU A 120 14.26 -6.28 4.83
C LEU A 120 13.28 -5.41 4.06
N LEU A 121 12.07 -5.91 3.80
CA LEU A 121 11.02 -5.15 3.14
C LEU A 121 10.55 -3.97 4.00
N HIS A 122 10.39 -4.17 5.32
CA HIS A 122 10.08 -3.09 6.25
C HIS A 122 11.21 -2.04 6.30
N LEU A 123 12.46 -2.48 6.32
CA LEU A 123 13.62 -1.58 6.28
C LEU A 123 13.63 -0.76 4.99
N GLY A 124 13.38 -1.38 3.83
CA GLY A 124 13.27 -0.69 2.56
C GLY A 124 12.15 0.37 2.57
N CYS A 125 10.99 0.03 3.13
CA CYS A 125 9.89 0.97 3.30
C CYS A 125 10.27 2.14 4.22
N ALA A 126 10.97 1.88 5.33
CA ALA A 126 11.44 2.91 6.26
C ALA A 126 12.42 3.88 5.58
N LEU A 127 13.35 3.37 4.77
CA LEU A 127 14.29 4.20 3.98
C LEU A 127 13.56 5.08 2.96
N ILE A 128 12.52 4.56 2.32
CA ILE A 128 11.66 5.36 1.43
C ILE A 128 10.97 6.48 2.23
N CYS A 129 10.36 6.16 3.37
CA CYS A 129 9.72 7.16 4.23
C CYS A 129 10.71 8.24 4.68
N LEU A 130 11.93 7.86 5.05
CA LEU A 130 12.98 8.78 5.49
C LEU A 130 13.31 9.81 4.39
N ARG A 131 13.35 9.42 3.12
CA ARG A 131 13.58 10.34 2.00
C ARG A 131 12.52 11.44 1.89
N PHE A 132 11.29 11.16 2.31
CA PHE A 132 10.20 12.16 2.34
C PHE A 132 10.27 13.07 3.58
N LEU A 133 11.06 12.70 4.59
CA LEU A 133 11.26 13.52 5.79
C LEU A 133 12.50 14.39 5.68
N ALA A 134 13.49 14.00 4.90
CA ALA A 134 14.66 14.82 4.64
C ALA A 134 14.20 16.09 3.91
N PRO A 135 14.54 17.30 4.40
CA PRO A 135 14.34 18.50 3.62
C PRO A 135 15.07 18.32 2.29
N VAL A 136 14.41 18.70 1.20
CA VAL A 136 15.07 18.86 -0.09
C VAL A 136 15.87 20.15 0.03
N ASP A 137 16.99 20.08 0.75
CA ASP A 137 17.94 21.16 0.74
C ASP A 137 18.61 21.18 -0.64
N ALA A 138 18.42 22.29 -1.25
CA ALA A 138 18.77 22.74 -2.57
C ALA A 138 20.11 22.29 -3.12
#